data_b4e1e98d0930fab528721c1b9589740c
#
_entry.id   b4e1e98d0930fab528721c1b9589740c
#
_cell.length_a   1.000
_cell.length_b   1.000
_cell.length_c   1.000
_cell.angle_alpha   90.00
_cell.angle_beta   90.00
_cell.angle_gamma   90.00
#
_symmetry.space_group_name_H-M   'P 1'
#
loop_
_entity.id
_entity.type
_entity.pdbx_description
1 polymer ?
#
loop_
_entity_poly.entity_id
_entity_poly.type
_entity_poly.pdbx_seq_one_letter_code
_entity_poly.pdbx_strand_id
1 'polypeptide(L)'
;MVNNDFIISTDKTKIDVEIVHNYLSKESYWAKNIPLNIVTTAIENSFCFGVYKKEGNNVLKQTLPIGRQVGFARVITDKATFAYLADVFIISAYRGKGLSKWLLHEIMNSTFFQRSFFMLLETGHRCHPKVETDISLLFQSKE
;
A
#
# COMPACT_ATOMS: atom_id res chain seq x y z
N MET A 1 -12.61 8.53 -6.62
CA MET A 1 -12.01 8.86 -7.92
C MET A 1 -11.31 7.62 -8.47
N VAL A 2 -11.82 7.04 -9.53
CA VAL A 2 -11.19 5.86 -10.15
C VAL A 2 -10.14 6.38 -11.13
N ASN A 3 -8.89 5.98 -10.92
CA ASN A 3 -7.84 6.32 -11.87
C ASN A 3 -7.76 5.23 -12.94
N ASN A 4 -8.22 5.55 -14.15
CA ASN A 4 -8.36 4.57 -15.23
C ASN A 4 -7.01 3.98 -15.72
N ASP A 5 -5.89 4.62 -15.42
CA ASP A 5 -4.55 4.19 -15.87
C ASP A 5 -3.86 3.25 -14.89
N PHE A 6 -4.44 3.03 -13.73
CA PHE A 6 -3.85 2.25 -12.66
C PHE A 6 -4.81 1.21 -12.11
N ILE A 7 -4.24 0.19 -11.46
CA ILE A 7 -4.96 -0.89 -10.77
C ILE A 7 -4.39 -1.06 -9.36
N ILE A 8 -5.26 -1.31 -8.39
CA ILE A 8 -4.88 -1.80 -7.06
C ILE A 8 -5.21 -3.30 -7.00
N SER A 9 -4.25 -4.10 -6.55
CA SER A 9 -4.42 -5.54 -6.36
C SER A 9 -3.89 -5.99 -5.01
N THR A 10 -4.56 -6.95 -4.40
CA THR A 10 -4.14 -7.62 -3.17
C THR A 10 -3.50 -8.98 -3.42
N ASP A 11 -3.29 -9.34 -4.67
CA ASP A 11 -2.64 -10.58 -5.07
C ASP A 11 -1.13 -10.49 -4.84
N LYS A 12 -0.64 -11.21 -3.83
CA LYS A 12 0.79 -11.22 -3.46
C LYS A 12 1.71 -11.72 -4.58
N THR A 13 1.20 -12.57 -5.47
CA THR A 13 2.00 -13.10 -6.58
C THR A 13 2.41 -12.04 -7.59
N LYS A 14 1.73 -10.90 -7.59
CA LYS A 14 1.99 -9.76 -8.47
C LYS A 14 2.95 -8.74 -7.87
N ILE A 15 3.29 -8.86 -6.59
CA ILE A 15 4.20 -7.93 -5.93
C ILE A 15 5.62 -8.12 -6.45
N ASP A 16 6.19 -7.04 -6.94
CA ASP A 16 7.58 -6.96 -7.30
C ASP A 16 8.42 -6.66 -6.04
N VAL A 17 8.95 -7.72 -5.44
CA VAL A 17 9.73 -7.64 -4.20
C VAL A 17 10.96 -6.75 -4.38
N GLU A 18 11.56 -6.75 -5.56
CA GLU A 18 12.72 -5.93 -5.85
C GLU A 18 12.39 -4.43 -5.83
N ILE A 19 11.26 -4.04 -6.40
CA ILE A 19 10.78 -2.64 -6.34
C ILE A 19 10.51 -2.23 -4.89
N VAL A 20 9.84 -3.08 -4.11
CA VAL A 20 9.57 -2.81 -2.69
C VAL A 20 10.86 -2.68 -1.89
N HIS A 21 11.78 -3.62 -2.04
CA HIS A 21 13.07 -3.60 -1.37
C HIS A 21 13.90 -2.37 -1.74
N ASN A 22 13.98 -2.03 -3.02
CA ASN A 22 14.72 -0.86 -3.48
C ASN A 22 14.17 0.43 -2.89
N TYR A 23 12.84 0.58 -2.86
CA TYR A 23 12.25 1.76 -2.25
C TYR A 23 12.53 1.83 -0.75
N LEU A 24 12.26 0.76 -0.01
CA LEU A 24 12.43 0.73 1.45
C LEU A 24 13.88 0.94 1.85
N SER A 25 14.82 0.25 1.20
CA SER A 25 16.23 0.29 1.58
C SER A 25 16.94 1.59 1.18
N LYS A 26 16.54 2.22 0.07
CA LYS A 26 17.25 3.37 -0.51
C LYS A 26 16.52 4.69 -0.34
N GLU A 27 15.20 4.70 -0.42
CA GLU A 27 14.41 5.93 -0.45
C GLU A 27 13.64 6.20 0.85
N SER A 28 13.25 5.15 1.60
CA SER A 28 12.55 5.35 2.86
C SER A 28 13.53 5.76 3.98
N TYR A 29 13.05 6.57 4.92
CA TYR A 29 13.82 6.90 6.12
C TYR A 29 13.60 5.88 7.25
N TRP A 30 12.45 5.17 7.24
CA TRP A 30 12.08 4.25 8.32
C TRP A 30 12.64 2.84 8.17
N ALA A 31 13.05 2.44 6.98
CA ALA A 31 13.59 1.11 6.69
C ALA A 31 14.90 1.15 5.88
N LYS A 32 15.69 2.21 6.08
CA LYS A 32 16.95 2.40 5.37
C LYS A 32 17.88 1.20 5.58
N ASN A 33 18.45 0.69 4.49
CA ASN A 33 19.34 -0.47 4.47
C ASN A 33 18.70 -1.79 4.95
N ILE A 34 17.38 -1.90 4.94
CA ILE A 34 16.70 -3.15 5.30
C ILE A 34 17.16 -4.30 4.40
N PRO A 35 17.51 -5.47 4.95
CA PRO A 35 17.89 -6.63 4.13
C PRO A 35 16.74 -7.19 3.30
N LEU A 36 17.04 -7.72 2.12
CA LEU A 36 16.04 -8.29 1.21
C LEU A 36 15.23 -9.43 1.85
N ASN A 37 15.88 -10.30 2.59
CA ASN A 37 15.21 -11.43 3.26
C ASN A 37 14.18 -10.97 4.30
N ILE A 38 14.42 -9.85 4.97
CA ILE A 38 13.46 -9.27 5.92
C ILE A 38 12.24 -8.72 5.17
N VAL A 39 12.46 -8.03 4.05
CA VAL A 39 11.36 -7.53 3.21
C VAL A 39 10.51 -8.68 2.67
N THR A 40 11.14 -9.73 2.18
CA THR A 40 10.45 -10.92 1.67
C THR A 40 9.58 -11.58 2.74
N THR A 41 10.15 -11.82 3.91
CA THR A 41 9.43 -12.40 5.06
C THR A 41 8.27 -11.51 5.51
N ALA A 42 8.47 -10.20 5.55
CA ALA A 42 7.43 -9.25 5.91
C ALA A 42 6.26 -9.26 4.92
N ILE A 43 6.54 -9.33 3.62
CA ILE A 43 5.51 -9.44 2.58
C ILE A 43 4.72 -10.75 2.73
N GLU A 44 5.41 -11.87 2.95
CA GLU A 44 4.78 -13.18 3.12
C GLU A 44 3.80 -13.23 4.30
N ASN A 45 4.10 -12.53 5.38
CA ASN A 45 3.33 -12.56 6.63
C ASN A 45 2.39 -11.35 6.82
N SER A 46 2.23 -10.51 5.83
CA SER A 46 1.37 -9.34 5.88
C SER A 46 0.29 -9.40 4.81
N PHE A 47 -0.76 -8.59 4.99
CA PHE A 47 -1.72 -8.33 3.93
C PHE A 47 -1.21 -7.17 3.08
N CYS A 48 -1.02 -7.38 1.79
CA CYS A 48 -0.35 -6.41 0.93
C CYS A 48 -1.26 -5.87 -0.16
N PHE A 49 -1.08 -4.58 -0.45
CA PHE A 49 -1.71 -3.88 -1.56
C PHE A 49 -0.61 -3.40 -2.51
N GLY A 50 -0.76 -3.70 -3.79
CA GLY A 50 0.10 -3.14 -4.83
C GLY A 50 -0.68 -2.19 -5.72
N VAL A 51 -0.05 -1.10 -6.13
CA VAL A 51 -0.54 -0.20 -7.17
C VAL A 51 0.27 -0.45 -8.43
N TYR A 52 -0.42 -0.68 -9.54
CA TYR A 52 0.20 -1.04 -10.81
C TYR A 52 -0.28 -0.12 -11.91
N LYS A 53 0.63 0.28 -12.79
CA LYS A 53 0.26 0.95 -14.02
C LYS A 53 -0.32 -0.07 -15.01
N LYS A 54 -1.45 0.24 -15.65
CA LYS A 54 -1.96 -0.56 -16.75
C LYS A 54 -1.02 -0.45 -17.95
N GLU A 55 -0.71 -1.57 -18.59
CA GLU A 55 -0.09 -1.53 -19.91
C GLU A 55 -1.15 -1.21 -20.96
N GLY A 56 -0.79 -0.38 -21.95
CA GLY A 56 -1.73 0.11 -22.95
C GLY A 56 -2.43 -0.99 -23.75
N ASN A 57 -3.56 -0.66 -24.32
CA ASN A 57 -4.52 -1.50 -25.04
C ASN A 57 -3.89 -2.43 -26.10
N ASN A 58 -3.32 -3.55 -25.69
CA ASN A 58 -3.13 -4.67 -26.60
C ASN A 58 -4.40 -5.53 -26.57
N VAL A 59 -5.27 -5.30 -27.54
CA VAL A 59 -6.58 -5.94 -27.72
C VAL A 59 -6.52 -7.49 -27.81
N LEU A 60 -5.31 -8.07 -27.83
CA LEU A 60 -5.09 -9.49 -28.05
C LEU A 60 -4.79 -10.34 -26.81
N LYS A 61 -4.71 -9.74 -25.61
CA LYS A 61 -4.54 -10.49 -24.37
C LYS A 61 -5.74 -10.29 -23.46
N GLN A 62 -6.54 -11.34 -23.33
CA GLN A 62 -7.72 -11.41 -22.44
C GLN A 62 -7.39 -11.37 -20.92
N THR A 63 -6.16 -11.17 -20.55
CA THR A 63 -5.74 -10.94 -19.17
C THR A 63 -5.43 -9.46 -19.02
N LEU A 64 -6.05 -8.81 -18.04
CA LEU A 64 -5.75 -7.42 -17.68
C LEU A 64 -4.23 -7.27 -17.57
N PRO A 65 -3.59 -6.47 -18.43
CA PRO A 65 -2.14 -6.32 -18.38
C PRO A 65 -1.79 -5.47 -17.18
N ILE A 66 -1.44 -6.15 -16.09
CA ILE A 66 -0.82 -5.51 -14.95
C ILE A 66 0.61 -5.18 -15.36
N GLY A 67 0.87 -3.91 -15.55
CA GLY A 67 2.18 -3.42 -15.83
C GLY A 67 3.03 -3.24 -14.57
N ARG A 68 3.96 -2.31 -14.64
CA ARG A 68 4.91 -2.03 -13.57
C ARG A 68 4.21 -1.65 -12.27
N GLN A 69 4.68 -2.19 -11.15
CA GLN A 69 4.30 -1.75 -9.80
C GLN A 69 4.83 -0.34 -9.55
N VAL A 70 3.95 0.54 -9.09
CA VAL A 70 4.26 1.96 -8.83
C VAL A 70 3.96 2.39 -7.41
N GLY A 71 3.33 1.52 -6.62
CA GLY A 71 3.03 1.78 -5.23
C GLY A 71 2.83 0.51 -4.43
N PHE A 72 2.83 0.65 -3.11
CA PHE A 72 2.74 -0.46 -2.18
C PHE A 72 2.18 0.01 -0.85
N ALA A 73 1.50 -0.88 -0.16
CA ALA A 73 1.17 -0.76 1.24
C ALA A 73 1.10 -2.14 1.89
N ARG A 74 1.51 -2.22 3.13
CA ARG A 74 1.52 -3.46 3.89
C ARG A 74 0.69 -3.28 5.17
N VAL A 75 -0.20 -4.22 5.43
CA VAL A 75 -1.01 -4.24 6.65
C VAL A 75 -0.65 -5.47 7.47
N ILE A 76 -0.15 -5.25 8.68
CA ILE A 76 0.10 -6.29 9.67
C ILE A 76 -1.19 -6.46 10.45
N THR A 77 -1.81 -7.65 10.36
CA THR A 77 -3.13 -7.86 10.94
C THR A 77 -3.39 -9.34 11.22
N ASP A 78 -4.15 -9.60 12.28
CA ASP A 78 -4.80 -10.89 12.53
C ASP A 78 -6.16 -11.01 11.80
N LYS A 79 -6.56 -9.97 11.07
CA LYS A 79 -7.84 -9.83 10.37
C LYS A 79 -9.08 -9.82 11.27
N ALA A 80 -8.92 -9.60 12.57
CA ALA A 80 -9.99 -9.61 13.54
C ALA A 80 -9.93 -8.44 14.54
N THR A 81 -8.80 -8.31 15.25
CA THR A 81 -8.70 -7.38 16.39
C THR A 81 -7.79 -6.20 16.12
N PHE A 82 -6.77 -6.38 15.29
CA PHE A 82 -5.68 -5.42 15.11
C PHE A 82 -5.28 -5.26 13.66
N ALA A 83 -5.00 -4.05 13.26
CA ALA A 83 -4.39 -3.73 11.97
C ALA A 83 -3.38 -2.59 12.13
N TYR A 84 -2.18 -2.79 11.59
CA TYR A 84 -1.12 -1.81 11.54
C TYR A 84 -0.72 -1.55 10.09
N LEU A 85 -0.92 -0.33 9.63
CA LEU A 85 -0.56 0.09 8.29
C LEU A 85 0.91 0.51 8.23
N ALA A 86 1.69 -0.19 7.44
CA ALA A 86 3.12 -0.02 7.30
C ALA A 86 3.55 0.08 5.83
N ASP A 87 4.73 0.64 5.60
CA ASP A 87 5.41 0.64 4.30
C ASP A 87 4.56 1.21 3.15
N VAL A 88 3.84 2.30 3.40
CA VAL A 88 3.03 2.97 2.37
C VAL A 88 3.90 3.87 1.52
N PHE A 89 3.95 3.62 0.23
CA PHE A 89 4.64 4.51 -0.69
C PHE A 89 4.05 4.50 -2.11
N ILE A 90 4.31 5.57 -2.82
CA ILE A 90 4.18 5.69 -4.27
C ILE A 90 5.54 6.12 -4.81
N ILE A 91 6.01 5.46 -5.86
CA ILE A 91 7.27 5.79 -6.54
C ILE A 91 7.22 7.25 -7.00
N SER A 92 8.31 7.98 -6.81
CA SER A 92 8.37 9.45 -7.02
C SER A 92 7.86 9.89 -8.40
N ALA A 93 8.17 9.15 -9.45
CA ALA A 93 7.72 9.46 -10.82
C ALA A 93 6.19 9.44 -10.99
N TYR A 94 5.46 8.83 -10.08
CA TYR A 94 3.99 8.67 -10.14
C TYR A 94 3.26 9.44 -9.05
N ARG A 95 3.95 10.27 -8.28
CA ARG A 95 3.34 11.14 -7.27
C ARG A 95 2.56 12.28 -7.92
N GLY A 96 1.69 12.92 -7.13
CA GLY A 96 0.86 14.02 -7.61
C GLY A 96 -0.34 13.62 -8.46
N LYS A 97 -0.66 12.32 -8.52
CA LYS A 97 -1.80 11.76 -9.28
C LYS A 97 -2.95 11.28 -8.37
N GLY A 98 -2.86 11.50 -7.07
CA GLY A 98 -3.87 11.05 -6.11
C GLY A 98 -3.82 9.55 -5.78
N LEU A 99 -2.75 8.83 -6.18
CA LEU A 99 -2.65 7.38 -6.01
C LEU A 99 -2.56 6.96 -4.53
N SER A 100 -1.86 7.72 -3.70
CA SER A 100 -1.77 7.42 -2.28
C SER A 100 -3.11 7.56 -1.56
N LYS A 101 -3.88 8.59 -1.87
CA LYS A 101 -5.24 8.78 -1.32
C LYS A 101 -6.16 7.65 -1.77
N TRP A 102 -6.11 7.28 -3.03
CA TRP A 102 -6.89 6.17 -3.56
C TRP A 102 -6.51 4.84 -2.90
N LEU A 103 -5.21 4.55 -2.78
CA LEU A 103 -4.70 3.34 -2.11
C LEU A 103 -5.22 3.24 -0.67
N LEU A 104 -5.15 4.32 0.07
CA LEU A 104 -5.60 4.34 1.46
C LEU A 104 -7.12 4.21 1.58
N HIS A 105 -7.86 4.81 0.67
CA HIS A 105 -9.31 4.62 0.60
C HIS A 105 -9.66 3.14 0.38
N GLU A 106 -8.98 2.45 -0.52
CA GLU A 106 -9.17 1.01 -0.75
C GLU A 106 -8.83 0.17 0.48
N ILE A 107 -7.74 0.50 1.17
CA ILE A 107 -7.34 -0.19 2.41
C ILE A 107 -8.40 0.01 3.49
N MET A 108 -8.87 1.23 3.71
CA MET A 108 -9.85 1.56 4.73
C MET A 108 -11.22 0.91 4.46
N ASN A 109 -11.56 0.69 3.21
CA ASN A 109 -12.80 0.01 2.81
C ASN A 109 -12.69 -1.52 2.81
N SER A 110 -11.51 -2.08 3.03
CA SER A 110 -11.35 -3.52 3.15
C SER A 110 -12.10 -4.06 4.39
N THR A 111 -12.73 -5.24 4.24
CA THR A 111 -13.61 -5.82 5.26
C THR A 111 -12.89 -6.08 6.59
N PHE A 112 -11.65 -6.59 6.53
CA PHE A 112 -10.89 -6.86 7.74
C PHE A 112 -10.47 -5.58 8.45
N PHE A 113 -10.23 -4.51 7.73
CA PHE A 113 -9.86 -3.21 8.30
C PHE A 113 -11.04 -2.58 9.04
N GLN A 114 -12.24 -2.65 8.46
CA GLN A 114 -13.47 -2.19 9.09
C GLN A 114 -13.87 -2.99 10.33
N ARG A 115 -13.50 -4.27 10.39
CA ARG A 115 -13.76 -5.16 11.53
C ARG A 115 -12.71 -5.08 12.61
N SER A 116 -11.51 -4.58 12.31
CA SER A 116 -10.44 -4.46 13.29
C SER A 116 -10.80 -3.48 14.39
N PHE A 117 -10.65 -3.92 15.64
CA PHE A 117 -10.98 -3.11 16.81
C PHE A 117 -9.98 -1.98 17.05
N PHE A 118 -8.70 -2.22 16.70
CA PHE A 118 -7.62 -1.25 16.81
C PHE A 118 -6.90 -1.11 15.47
N MET A 119 -6.59 0.14 15.13
CA MET A 119 -5.82 0.49 13.95
C MET A 119 -4.64 1.37 14.34
N LEU A 120 -3.44 0.99 13.91
CA LEU A 120 -2.23 1.79 14.04
C LEU A 120 -1.72 2.18 12.65
N LEU A 121 -1.27 3.41 12.56
CA LEU A 121 -0.60 3.95 11.38
C LEU A 121 0.86 4.26 11.69
N GLU A 122 1.76 3.89 10.81
CA GLU A 122 3.21 4.13 10.94
C GLU A 122 3.60 5.61 10.76
N THR A 123 2.72 6.53 11.04
CA THR A 123 2.97 7.97 10.93
C THR A 123 3.53 8.58 12.22
N GLY A 124 3.89 7.74 13.20
CA GLY A 124 4.41 8.19 14.49
C GLY A 124 3.36 8.78 15.43
N HIS A 125 2.08 8.61 15.12
CA HIS A 125 0.99 9.19 15.88
C HIS A 125 -0.03 8.12 16.28
N ARG A 126 -0.24 8.04 17.57
CA ARG A 126 -1.30 7.47 18.39
C ARG A 126 -2.23 6.40 17.81
N CYS A 127 -2.39 5.36 18.62
CA CYS A 127 -3.52 4.43 18.58
C CYS A 127 -4.84 5.20 18.55
N HIS A 128 -5.60 5.11 17.47
CA HIS A 128 -6.95 5.64 17.42
C HIS A 128 -7.95 4.49 17.57
N PRO A 129 -8.85 4.54 18.57
CA PRO A 129 -10.06 3.75 18.47
C PRO A 129 -10.82 4.16 17.22
N LYS A 130 -11.46 3.19 16.60
CA LYS A 130 -12.24 3.38 15.38
C LYS A 130 -13.40 4.35 15.63
N VAL A 131 -13.13 5.64 15.50
CA VAL A 131 -14.14 6.67 15.35
C VAL A 131 -14.01 7.14 13.91
N GLU A 132 -15.11 7.39 13.23
CA GLU A 132 -15.16 7.95 11.88
C GLU A 132 -14.09 9.02 11.68
N THR A 133 -12.91 8.59 11.26
CA THR A 133 -11.78 9.50 11.11
C THR A 133 -11.74 9.92 9.65
N ASP A 134 -11.94 11.18 9.45
CA ASP A 134 -11.68 11.84 8.18
C ASP A 134 -10.20 11.58 7.81
N ILE A 135 -9.99 10.76 6.81
CA ILE A 135 -8.67 10.37 6.31
C ILE A 135 -7.82 11.60 5.93
N SER A 136 -8.49 12.72 5.67
CA SER A 136 -7.83 13.98 5.32
C SER A 136 -6.90 14.51 6.41
N LEU A 137 -7.18 14.20 7.68
CA LEU A 137 -6.35 14.61 8.81
C LEU A 137 -5.03 13.83 8.94
N LEU A 138 -4.96 12.63 8.36
CA LEU A 138 -3.77 11.78 8.42
C LEU A 138 -2.67 12.20 7.43
N PHE A 139 -3.00 13.05 6.47
CA PHE A 139 -2.11 13.45 5.38
C PHE A 139 -1.64 14.91 5.44
N GLN A 140 -2.13 15.72 6.38
CA GLN A 140 -1.70 17.12 6.49
C GLN A 140 -0.30 17.33 7.07
N SER A 141 0.38 16.28 7.51
CA SER A 141 1.66 16.42 8.20
C SER A 141 2.91 16.06 7.39
N LYS A 142 2.78 15.77 6.09
CA LYS A 142 3.94 15.46 5.22
C LYS A 142 3.73 15.98 3.79
N GLU A 143 3.69 17.26 3.64
CA GLU A 143 4.17 17.94 2.44
C GLU A 143 5.48 18.65 2.74
#